data_bf5e2c84faf3b6754085e005fee0a4cd
#
_entry.id   bf5e2c84faf3b6754085e005fee0a4cd
#
_cell.length_a   1.000
_cell.length_b   1.000
_cell.length_c   1.000
_cell.angle_alpha   90.00
_cell.angle_beta   90.00
_cell.angle_gamma   90.00
#
_symmetry.space_group_name_H-M   'P 1'
#
loop_
_entity.id
_entity.type
_entity.pdbx_description
1 polymer ?
#
loop_
_entity_poly.entity_id
_entity_poly.type
_entity_poly.pdbx_seq_one_letter_code
_entity_poly.pdbx_strand_id
1 'polypeptide(L)'
;TEGIRKAMKYVPDVIISDVMMPGIDGIECCRRLKGELQTCHIPVILLTACSLDEQRIQGYAGGADSYISKPFSSQLLLTRIRNLIESRQRMKQFFGDRQTLAKEDICDMDKDFVERFKSLIEVKMGDSELNVEDLGKEMGLSRVQLYRKIKSLTNYAPNELLRMARLKKAASLLASSDMTIAEVGYEVGFTSPSYFAKCYKEQFGESPTEFLKRSGL
;
A
#
# COMPACT_ATOMS: atom_id res chain seq x y z
N THR A 1 13.25 -20.92 -5.40
CA THR A 1 14.01 -20.57 -6.60
C THR A 1 14.50 -19.14 -6.53
N GLU A 2 15.54 -18.81 -7.31
CA GLU A 2 16.22 -17.52 -7.21
C GLU A 2 15.29 -16.33 -7.54
N GLY A 3 14.41 -16.46 -8.54
CA GLY A 3 13.45 -15.43 -8.94
C GLY A 3 12.52 -15.01 -7.80
N ILE A 4 11.93 -15.96 -7.07
CA ILE A 4 11.06 -15.67 -5.91
C ILE A 4 11.86 -14.95 -4.81
N ARG A 5 13.08 -15.43 -4.50
CA ARG A 5 13.94 -14.78 -3.51
C ARG A 5 14.31 -13.34 -3.89
N LYS A 6 14.58 -13.09 -5.17
CA LYS A 6 14.82 -11.74 -5.69
C LYS A 6 13.57 -10.87 -5.60
N ALA A 7 12.40 -11.40 -5.95
CA ALA A 7 11.13 -10.68 -5.84
C ALA A 7 10.84 -10.25 -4.39
N MET A 8 11.03 -11.15 -3.42
CA MET A 8 10.90 -10.83 -1.99
C MET A 8 11.91 -9.78 -1.52
N LYS A 9 13.15 -9.86 -2.01
CA LYS A 9 14.21 -8.91 -1.62
C LYS A 9 14.02 -7.51 -2.21
N TYR A 10 13.67 -7.42 -3.50
CA TYR A 10 13.67 -6.15 -4.24
C TYR A 10 12.29 -5.54 -4.41
N VAL A 11 11.21 -6.33 -4.28
CA VAL A 11 9.81 -5.92 -4.46
C VAL A 11 9.65 -5.08 -5.74
N PRO A 12 9.81 -5.67 -6.93
CA PRO A 12 9.73 -4.93 -8.19
C PRO A 12 8.30 -4.45 -8.48
N ASP A 13 8.15 -3.45 -9.37
CA ASP A 13 6.85 -2.92 -9.79
C ASP A 13 6.06 -3.90 -10.67
N VAL A 14 6.74 -4.81 -11.39
CA VAL A 14 6.15 -5.85 -12.24
C VAL A 14 7.10 -7.03 -12.35
N ILE A 15 6.54 -8.24 -12.45
CA ILE A 15 7.29 -9.47 -12.74
C ILE A 15 6.83 -10.01 -14.08
N ILE A 16 7.81 -10.35 -14.94
CA ILE A 16 7.55 -11.04 -16.20
C ILE A 16 8.22 -12.41 -16.08
N SER A 17 7.46 -13.47 -16.31
CA SER A 17 7.96 -14.84 -16.22
C SER A 17 7.53 -15.66 -17.42
N ASP A 18 8.41 -16.52 -17.91
CA ASP A 18 8.00 -17.55 -18.84
C ASP A 18 7.17 -18.60 -18.10
N VAL A 19 6.17 -19.18 -18.74
CA VAL A 19 5.43 -20.32 -18.22
C VAL A 19 6.33 -21.55 -18.22
N MET A 20 7.05 -21.78 -19.31
CA MET A 20 7.93 -22.94 -19.47
C MET A 20 9.34 -22.65 -18.95
N MET A 21 9.59 -23.01 -17.70
CA MET A 21 10.92 -22.85 -17.09
C MET A 21 11.40 -24.16 -16.46
N PRO A 22 12.74 -24.40 -16.41
CA PRO A 22 13.29 -25.56 -15.72
C PRO A 22 13.02 -25.50 -14.21
N GLY A 23 12.60 -26.60 -13.63
CA GLY A 23 12.34 -26.72 -12.19
C GLY A 23 10.92 -26.30 -11.82
N ILE A 24 10.72 -25.09 -11.32
CA ILE A 24 9.40 -24.54 -11.04
C ILE A 24 8.92 -23.77 -12.26
N ASP A 25 7.75 -24.12 -12.78
CA ASP A 25 7.14 -23.42 -13.90
C ASP A 25 6.63 -22.01 -13.49
N GLY A 26 6.30 -21.17 -14.48
CA GLY A 26 5.86 -19.81 -14.26
C GLY A 26 4.54 -19.70 -13.50
N ILE A 27 3.63 -20.68 -13.66
CA ILE A 27 2.32 -20.70 -12.98
C ILE A 27 2.52 -20.97 -11.48
N GLU A 28 3.30 -21.97 -11.13
CA GLU A 28 3.63 -22.27 -9.74
C GLU A 28 4.46 -21.15 -9.09
N CYS A 29 5.37 -20.54 -9.86
CA CYS A 29 6.10 -19.35 -9.41
C CYS A 29 5.13 -18.21 -9.10
N CYS A 30 4.17 -17.93 -9.98
CA CYS A 30 3.15 -16.93 -9.79
C CYS A 30 2.28 -17.22 -8.55
N ARG A 31 1.81 -18.46 -8.41
CA ARG A 31 1.00 -18.87 -7.25
C ARG A 31 1.75 -18.62 -5.93
N ARG A 32 3.03 -18.97 -5.84
CA ARG A 32 3.85 -18.69 -4.65
C ARG A 32 4.03 -17.21 -4.39
N LEU A 33 4.30 -16.42 -5.43
CA LEU A 33 4.39 -14.96 -5.30
C LEU A 33 3.08 -14.32 -4.84
N LYS A 34 1.95 -14.81 -5.36
CA LYS A 34 0.60 -14.32 -4.98
C LYS A 34 0.16 -14.81 -3.60
N GLY A 35 0.67 -15.94 -3.14
CA GLY A 35 0.41 -16.46 -1.79
C GLY A 35 1.23 -15.79 -0.68
N GLU A 36 2.25 -15.00 -1.02
CA GLU A 36 3.12 -14.37 -0.04
C GLU A 36 2.74 -12.90 0.19
N LEU A 37 2.53 -12.52 1.44
CA LEU A 37 2.13 -11.17 1.84
C LEU A 37 3.05 -10.07 1.27
N GLN A 38 4.34 -10.37 1.11
CA GLN A 38 5.33 -9.41 0.62
C GLN A 38 5.28 -9.17 -0.88
N THR A 39 4.73 -10.11 -1.65
CA THR A 39 4.79 -10.12 -3.12
C THR A 39 3.44 -10.26 -3.81
N CYS A 40 2.35 -10.59 -3.08
CA CYS A 40 1.01 -10.77 -3.66
C CYS A 40 0.52 -9.57 -4.44
N HIS A 41 0.91 -8.37 -4.00
CA HIS A 41 0.57 -7.12 -4.67
C HIS A 41 1.34 -6.86 -5.98
N ILE A 42 2.41 -7.59 -6.30
CA ILE A 42 3.21 -7.35 -7.50
C ILE A 42 2.50 -7.94 -8.71
N PRO A 43 2.23 -7.17 -9.80
CA PRO A 43 1.66 -7.73 -11.01
C PRO A 43 2.59 -8.73 -11.65
N VAL A 44 2.03 -9.85 -12.08
CA VAL A 44 2.76 -10.92 -12.77
C VAL A 44 2.21 -11.06 -14.19
N ILE A 45 3.08 -10.91 -15.20
CA ILE A 45 2.80 -11.20 -16.60
C ILE A 45 3.43 -12.55 -16.93
N LEU A 46 2.62 -13.50 -17.39
CA LEU A 46 3.10 -14.80 -17.85
C LEU A 46 3.24 -14.83 -19.36
N LEU A 47 4.40 -15.25 -19.84
CA LEU A 47 4.68 -15.47 -21.26
C LEU A 47 4.49 -16.94 -21.57
N THR A 48 3.65 -17.29 -22.56
CA THR A 48 3.35 -18.68 -22.91
C THR A 48 3.57 -18.95 -24.39
N ALA A 49 4.05 -20.14 -24.71
CA ALA A 49 4.13 -20.63 -26.11
C ALA A 49 2.80 -21.23 -26.59
N CYS A 50 1.83 -21.44 -25.69
CA CYS A 50 0.58 -22.13 -25.99
C CYS A 50 -0.60 -21.15 -26.05
N SER A 51 -1.42 -21.28 -27.08
CA SER A 51 -2.67 -20.51 -27.27
C SER A 51 -3.90 -21.25 -26.72
N LEU A 52 -3.74 -22.41 -26.10
CA LEU A 52 -4.84 -23.23 -25.61
C LEU A 52 -5.51 -22.58 -24.39
N ASP A 53 -6.82 -22.44 -24.46
CA ASP A 53 -7.65 -21.79 -23.42
C ASP A 53 -7.53 -22.48 -22.03
N GLU A 54 -7.26 -23.79 -21.99
CA GLU A 54 -7.09 -24.54 -20.75
C GLU A 54 -5.89 -24.08 -19.91
N GLN A 55 -4.74 -23.76 -20.54
CA GLN A 55 -3.59 -23.25 -19.82
C GLN A 55 -3.78 -21.79 -19.38
N ARG A 56 -4.56 -21.00 -20.13
CA ARG A 56 -4.94 -19.65 -19.71
C ARG A 56 -5.85 -19.68 -18.49
N ILE A 57 -6.82 -20.61 -18.44
CA ILE A 57 -7.70 -20.81 -17.29
C ILE A 57 -6.92 -21.24 -16.05
N GLN A 58 -6.01 -22.21 -16.18
CA GLN A 58 -5.15 -22.63 -15.05
C GLN A 58 -4.25 -21.51 -14.54
N GLY A 59 -3.78 -20.67 -15.42
CA GLY A 59 -2.93 -19.58 -15.05
C GLY A 59 -3.67 -18.40 -14.41
N TYR A 60 -4.88 -18.06 -14.86
CA TYR A 60 -5.75 -17.11 -14.14
C TYR A 60 -6.11 -17.65 -12.75
N ALA A 61 -6.34 -18.97 -12.62
CA ALA A 61 -6.48 -19.62 -11.32
C ALA A 61 -5.20 -19.53 -10.46
N GLY A 62 -4.03 -19.36 -11.07
CA GLY A 62 -2.75 -19.08 -10.40
C GLY A 62 -2.56 -17.62 -9.97
N GLY A 63 -3.52 -16.73 -10.26
CA GLY A 63 -3.50 -15.32 -9.86
C GLY A 63 -2.63 -14.41 -10.73
N ALA A 64 -2.27 -14.81 -11.96
CA ALA A 64 -1.54 -13.93 -12.88
C ALA A 64 -2.41 -12.77 -13.39
N ASP A 65 -1.84 -11.58 -13.45
CA ASP A 65 -2.55 -10.35 -13.84
C ASP A 65 -2.63 -10.21 -15.38
N SER A 66 -1.78 -10.89 -16.13
CA SER A 66 -1.81 -10.91 -17.60
C SER A 66 -1.10 -12.11 -18.20
N TYR A 67 -1.58 -12.52 -19.37
CA TYR A 67 -0.98 -13.55 -20.23
C TYR A 67 -0.64 -12.97 -21.60
N ILE A 68 0.54 -13.32 -22.11
CA ILE A 68 0.97 -12.93 -23.45
C ILE A 68 1.48 -14.17 -24.17
N SER A 69 0.84 -14.55 -25.28
CA SER A 69 1.28 -15.67 -26.12
C SER A 69 2.49 -15.29 -26.98
N LYS A 70 3.44 -16.18 -27.08
CA LYS A 70 4.58 -16.08 -28.00
C LYS A 70 4.17 -16.59 -29.40
N PRO A 71 4.60 -15.92 -30.51
CA PRO A 71 5.41 -14.71 -30.54
C PRO A 71 4.57 -13.45 -30.27
N PHE A 72 5.16 -12.47 -29.57
CA PHE A 72 4.52 -11.19 -29.26
C PHE A 72 5.39 -10.00 -29.72
N SER A 73 4.75 -8.87 -29.98
CA SER A 73 5.47 -7.63 -30.24
C SER A 73 5.92 -6.98 -28.93
N SER A 74 7.11 -6.34 -28.96
CA SER A 74 7.59 -5.55 -27.82
C SER A 74 6.61 -4.46 -27.40
N GLN A 75 5.90 -3.89 -28.39
CA GLN A 75 4.88 -2.85 -28.15
C GLN A 75 3.69 -3.39 -27.34
N LEU A 76 3.23 -4.62 -27.61
CA LEU A 76 2.18 -5.28 -26.83
C LEU A 76 2.61 -5.48 -25.38
N LEU A 77 3.82 -5.99 -25.16
CA LEU A 77 4.37 -6.20 -23.82
C LEU A 77 4.49 -4.88 -23.05
N LEU A 78 5.06 -3.84 -23.65
CA LEU A 78 5.21 -2.52 -23.04
C LEU A 78 3.85 -1.89 -22.72
N THR A 79 2.86 -2.03 -23.59
CA THR A 79 1.49 -1.54 -23.33
C THR A 79 0.86 -2.25 -22.14
N ARG A 80 1.02 -3.57 -22.00
CA ARG A 80 0.52 -4.33 -20.85
C ARG A 80 1.19 -3.92 -19.55
N ILE A 81 2.52 -3.76 -19.55
CA ILE A 81 3.28 -3.28 -18.40
C ILE A 81 2.77 -1.90 -17.96
N ARG A 82 2.64 -0.96 -18.92
CA ARG A 82 2.15 0.39 -18.65
C ARG A 82 0.75 0.36 -18.02
N ASN A 83 -0.19 -0.37 -18.62
CA ASN A 83 -1.57 -0.46 -18.14
C ASN A 83 -1.63 -1.01 -16.70
N LEU A 84 -0.81 -2.04 -16.37
CA LEU A 84 -0.76 -2.61 -15.03
C LEU A 84 -0.17 -1.62 -14.01
N ILE A 85 0.87 -0.86 -14.38
CA ILE A 85 1.48 0.15 -13.51
C ILE A 85 0.52 1.34 -13.33
N GLU A 86 -0.12 1.83 -14.40
CA GLU A 86 -1.08 2.95 -14.33
C GLU A 86 -2.35 2.59 -13.54
N SER A 87 -2.87 1.37 -13.70
CA SER A 87 -4.00 0.88 -12.90
C SER A 87 -3.68 0.92 -11.42
N ARG A 88 -2.46 0.52 -11.04
CA ARG A 88 -1.97 0.62 -9.65
C ARG A 88 -1.78 2.06 -9.19
N GLN A 89 -1.29 2.95 -10.05
CA GLN A 89 -1.14 4.36 -9.69
C GLN A 89 -2.50 5.01 -9.42
N ARG A 90 -3.51 4.67 -10.22
CA ARG A 90 -4.90 5.10 -9.96
C ARG A 90 -5.43 4.58 -8.63
N MET A 91 -5.23 3.31 -8.30
CA MET A 91 -5.57 2.77 -6.97
C MET A 91 -4.86 3.52 -5.82
N LYS A 92 -3.59 3.90 -6.00
CA LYS A 92 -2.85 4.67 -5.00
C LYS A 92 -3.49 6.05 -4.71
N GLN A 93 -4.08 6.71 -5.70
CA GLN A 93 -4.78 7.98 -5.53
C GLN A 93 -6.09 7.82 -4.74
N PHE A 94 -6.82 6.71 -4.92
CA PHE A 94 -8.05 6.42 -4.17
C PHE A 94 -7.83 6.12 -2.69
N PHE A 95 -6.64 5.67 -2.27
CA PHE A 95 -6.33 5.51 -0.83
C PHE A 95 -6.13 6.84 -0.10
N GLY A 96 -5.87 7.94 -0.81
CA GLY A 96 -5.78 9.29 -0.26
C GLY A 96 -7.14 9.98 -0.04
N ASP A 97 -8.13 9.69 -0.86
CA ASP A 97 -9.47 10.27 -0.81
C ASP A 97 -10.54 9.25 -0.41
N ARG A 98 -11.51 9.70 0.40
CA ARG A 98 -12.59 8.90 1.03
C ARG A 98 -13.66 8.39 0.06
N GLN A 99 -13.42 8.21 -1.24
CA GLN A 99 -14.47 7.78 -2.17
C GLN A 99 -14.20 6.40 -2.79
N THR A 100 -15.12 5.51 -2.46
CA THR A 100 -15.56 4.27 -3.13
C THR A 100 -14.59 3.63 -4.13
N LEU A 101 -13.87 2.62 -3.65
CA LEU A 101 -13.18 1.65 -4.49
C LEU A 101 -14.19 0.85 -5.32
N ALA A 102 -14.02 0.79 -6.62
CA ALA A 102 -14.53 -0.31 -7.42
C ALA A 102 -13.84 -1.60 -6.91
N LYS A 103 -14.65 -2.57 -6.47
CA LYS A 103 -14.23 -3.73 -5.65
C LYS A 103 -13.38 -4.79 -6.37
N GLU A 104 -13.02 -4.61 -7.64
CA GLU A 104 -12.68 -5.75 -8.51
C GLU A 104 -11.18 -6.02 -8.73
N ASP A 105 -10.26 -5.13 -8.36
CA ASP A 105 -8.84 -5.25 -8.76
C ASP A 105 -7.80 -5.38 -7.63
N ILE A 106 -8.21 -5.49 -6.36
CA ILE A 106 -7.27 -5.62 -5.24
C ILE A 106 -7.33 -7.05 -4.68
N CYS A 107 -6.17 -7.70 -4.55
CA CYS A 107 -6.05 -8.97 -3.82
C CYS A 107 -6.62 -8.79 -2.40
N ASP A 108 -7.47 -9.72 -1.96
CA ASP A 108 -8.11 -9.64 -0.64
C ASP A 108 -7.06 -9.55 0.49
N MET A 109 -5.93 -10.22 0.36
CA MET A 109 -4.79 -10.11 1.29
C MET A 109 -4.21 -8.69 1.39
N ASP A 110 -4.25 -7.90 0.32
CA ASP A 110 -3.78 -6.52 0.34
C ASP A 110 -4.79 -5.59 1.01
N LYS A 111 -6.09 -5.85 0.83
CA LYS A 111 -7.15 -5.13 1.55
C LYS A 111 -7.04 -5.38 3.05
N ASP A 112 -7.02 -6.65 3.45
CA ASP A 112 -6.88 -7.07 4.85
C ASP A 112 -5.61 -6.50 5.48
N PHE A 113 -4.51 -6.49 4.73
CA PHE A 113 -3.24 -5.93 5.19
C PHE A 113 -3.35 -4.42 5.46
N VAL A 114 -3.95 -3.65 4.53
CA VAL A 114 -4.11 -2.20 4.69
C VAL A 114 -5.09 -1.87 5.80
N GLU A 115 -6.19 -2.61 5.95
CA GLU A 115 -7.15 -2.44 7.03
C GLU A 115 -6.53 -2.75 8.39
N ARG A 116 -5.79 -3.85 8.49
CA ARG A 116 -5.04 -4.20 9.69
C ARG A 116 -4.01 -3.14 10.06
N PHE A 117 -3.29 -2.60 9.07
CA PHE A 117 -2.32 -1.53 9.29
C PHE A 117 -2.98 -0.23 9.75
N LYS A 118 -4.14 0.14 9.17
CA LYS A 118 -4.93 1.30 9.62
C LYS A 118 -5.42 1.12 11.05
N SER A 119 -6.01 -0.02 11.37
CA SER A 119 -6.47 -0.32 12.74
C SER A 119 -5.33 -0.28 13.76
N LEU A 120 -4.16 -0.78 13.39
CA LEU A 120 -2.97 -0.71 14.24
C LEU A 120 -2.54 0.73 14.52
N ILE A 121 -2.54 1.58 13.49
CA ILE A 121 -2.26 3.03 13.66
C ILE A 121 -3.31 3.67 14.56
N GLU A 122 -4.60 3.43 14.35
CA GLU A 122 -5.68 4.02 15.15
C GLU A 122 -5.58 3.68 16.63
N VAL A 123 -5.19 2.45 16.96
CA VAL A 123 -5.01 2.01 18.35
C VAL A 123 -3.77 2.62 18.98
N LYS A 124 -2.67 2.74 18.25
CA LYS A 124 -1.35 3.10 18.78
C LYS A 124 -0.91 4.54 18.50
N MET A 125 -1.65 5.33 17.74
CA MET A 125 -1.20 6.66 17.28
C MET A 125 -0.96 7.67 18.43
N GLY A 126 -1.60 7.50 19.59
CA GLY A 126 -1.37 8.35 20.77
C GLY A 126 0.01 8.14 21.41
N ASP A 127 0.67 7.03 21.14
CA ASP A 127 2.02 6.78 21.62
C ASP A 127 3.04 7.62 20.85
N SER A 128 3.67 8.58 21.53
CA SER A 128 4.67 9.48 20.92
C SER A 128 5.94 8.77 20.47
N GLU A 129 6.28 7.64 21.10
CA GLU A 129 7.47 6.83 20.80
C GLU A 129 7.24 5.83 19.65
N LEU A 130 5.99 5.66 19.22
CA LEU A 130 5.64 4.73 18.14
C LEU A 130 6.39 5.05 16.86
N ASN A 131 7.16 4.09 16.38
CA ASN A 131 7.97 4.22 15.18
C ASN A 131 7.65 3.11 14.14
N VAL A 132 8.22 3.25 12.93
CA VAL A 132 7.97 2.32 11.81
C VAL A 132 8.50 0.91 12.09
N GLU A 133 9.51 0.78 12.95
CA GLU A 133 10.04 -0.55 13.32
C GLU A 133 9.04 -1.31 14.19
N ASP A 134 8.40 -0.63 15.15
CA ASP A 134 7.39 -1.22 16.00
C ASP A 134 6.13 -1.60 15.20
N LEU A 135 5.69 -0.73 14.30
CA LEU A 135 4.62 -1.05 13.35
C LEU A 135 4.98 -2.28 12.49
N GLY A 136 6.24 -2.39 12.07
CA GLY A 136 6.74 -3.56 11.33
C GLY A 136 6.64 -4.83 12.15
N LYS A 137 7.12 -4.83 13.38
CA LYS A 137 7.05 -5.98 14.30
C LYS A 137 5.62 -6.47 14.50
N GLU A 138 4.68 -5.56 14.74
CA GLU A 138 3.25 -5.88 14.91
C GLU A 138 2.61 -6.46 13.63
N MET A 139 3.09 -6.03 12.48
CA MET A 139 2.65 -6.55 11.17
C MET A 139 3.39 -7.82 10.73
N GLY A 140 4.36 -8.31 11.53
CA GLY A 140 5.20 -9.46 11.19
C GLY A 140 6.19 -9.19 10.05
N LEU A 141 6.59 -7.93 9.86
CA LEU A 141 7.48 -7.48 8.79
C LEU A 141 8.67 -6.70 9.33
N SER A 142 9.82 -6.79 8.65
CA SER A 142 10.91 -5.87 8.92
C SER A 142 10.52 -4.44 8.50
N ARG A 143 11.19 -3.43 9.08
CA ARG A 143 11.01 -2.01 8.71
C ARG A 143 11.06 -1.78 7.20
N VAL A 144 12.01 -2.41 6.51
CA VAL A 144 12.19 -2.26 5.06
C VAL A 144 11.05 -2.90 4.28
N GLN A 145 10.59 -4.09 4.71
CA GLN A 145 9.47 -4.77 4.08
C GLN A 145 8.17 -4.01 4.26
N LEU A 146 7.88 -3.54 5.49
CA LEU A 146 6.72 -2.70 5.76
C LEU A 146 6.73 -1.43 4.90
N TYR A 147 7.88 -0.72 4.87
CA TYR A 147 8.01 0.49 4.06
C TYR A 147 7.68 0.24 2.59
N ARG A 148 8.28 -0.80 1.98
CA ARG A 148 8.07 -1.14 0.58
C ARG A 148 6.63 -1.55 0.31
N LYS A 149 6.05 -2.40 1.15
CA LYS A 149 4.67 -2.87 1.02
C LYS A 149 3.68 -1.71 1.12
N ILE A 150 3.76 -0.88 2.17
CA ILE A 150 2.88 0.27 2.34
C ILE A 150 3.06 1.28 1.20
N LYS A 151 4.31 1.62 0.85
CA LYS A 151 4.60 2.57 -0.24
C LYS A 151 4.04 2.07 -1.58
N SER A 152 4.12 0.77 -1.87
CA SER A 152 3.58 0.19 -3.11
C SER A 152 2.05 0.19 -3.15
N LEU A 153 1.38 0.00 -2.01
CA LEU A 153 -0.08 -0.05 -1.93
C LEU A 153 -0.74 1.33 -1.83
N THR A 154 -0.11 2.28 -1.13
CA THR A 154 -0.73 3.56 -0.79
C THR A 154 -0.04 4.78 -1.39
N ASN A 155 1.14 4.62 -1.95
CA ASN A 155 2.06 5.69 -2.37
C ASN A 155 2.61 6.57 -1.23
N TYR A 156 2.21 6.33 0.02
CA TYR A 156 2.69 7.02 1.21
C TYR A 156 3.70 6.16 1.97
N ALA A 157 4.63 6.80 2.68
CA ALA A 157 5.47 6.10 3.64
C ALA A 157 4.66 5.77 4.91
N PRO A 158 5.01 4.70 5.68
CA PRO A 158 4.29 4.36 6.91
C PRO A 158 4.21 5.51 7.92
N ASN A 159 5.29 6.28 8.09
CA ASN A 159 5.32 7.46 8.97
C ASN A 159 4.46 8.62 8.46
N GLU A 160 4.29 8.76 7.15
CA GLU A 160 3.36 9.75 6.58
C GLU A 160 1.91 9.37 6.90
N LEU A 161 1.55 8.08 6.76
CA LEU A 161 0.21 7.60 7.12
C LEU A 161 -0.07 7.74 8.62
N LEU A 162 0.91 7.43 9.48
CA LEU A 162 0.80 7.66 10.92
C LEU A 162 0.57 9.14 11.24
N ARG A 163 1.36 10.04 10.63
CA ARG A 163 1.20 11.49 10.81
C ARG A 163 -0.18 11.97 10.33
N MET A 164 -0.64 11.50 9.16
CA MET A 164 -1.96 11.85 8.64
C MET A 164 -3.10 11.37 9.55
N ALA A 165 -3.00 10.17 10.13
CA ALA A 165 -3.97 9.65 11.08
C ALA A 165 -4.01 10.49 12.36
N ARG A 166 -2.85 10.83 12.92
CA ARG A 166 -2.72 11.74 14.08
C ARG A 166 -3.38 13.09 13.81
N LEU A 167 -3.11 13.70 12.66
CA LEU A 167 -3.68 15.01 12.31
C LEU A 167 -5.20 14.96 12.09
N LYS A 168 -5.72 13.87 11.48
CA LYS A 168 -7.17 13.67 11.35
C LYS A 168 -7.86 13.53 12.71
N LYS A 169 -7.28 12.77 13.63
CA LYS A 169 -7.78 12.63 14.98
C LYS A 169 -7.72 13.97 15.73
N ALA A 170 -6.62 14.72 15.57
CA ALA A 170 -6.47 16.03 16.16
C ALA A 170 -7.56 17.01 15.69
N ALA A 171 -7.87 17.05 14.39
CA ALA A 171 -8.95 17.87 13.85
C ALA A 171 -10.32 17.50 14.46
N SER A 172 -10.58 16.22 14.68
CA SER A 172 -11.79 15.76 15.37
C SER A 172 -11.82 16.20 16.84
N LEU A 173 -10.71 16.08 17.56
CA LEU A 173 -10.63 16.50 18.97
C LEU A 173 -10.76 18.01 19.12
N LEU A 174 -10.12 18.80 18.28
CA LEU A 174 -10.26 20.26 18.26
C LEU A 174 -11.70 20.72 18.02
N ALA A 175 -12.51 19.94 17.28
CA ALA A 175 -13.90 20.25 17.02
C ALA A 175 -14.88 19.76 18.10
N SER A 176 -14.49 18.82 18.96
CA SER A 176 -15.42 18.10 19.87
C SER A 176 -15.02 18.08 21.33
N SER A 177 -13.91 18.70 21.70
CA SER A 177 -13.42 18.72 23.08
C SER A 177 -12.97 20.11 23.52
N ASP A 178 -12.95 20.35 24.83
CA ASP A 178 -12.46 21.60 25.44
C ASP A 178 -10.93 21.61 25.64
N MET A 179 -10.21 20.69 25.01
CA MET A 179 -8.75 20.57 25.11
C MET A 179 -8.06 21.75 24.43
N THR A 180 -6.98 22.22 25.04
CA THR A 180 -6.09 23.18 24.38
C THR A 180 -5.38 22.58 23.18
N ILE A 181 -4.93 23.42 22.26
CA ILE A 181 -4.17 22.97 21.06
C ILE A 181 -2.95 22.13 21.46
N ALA A 182 -2.27 22.48 22.56
CA ALA A 182 -1.11 21.75 23.03
C ALA A 182 -1.50 20.34 23.56
N GLU A 183 -2.56 20.26 24.36
CA GLU A 183 -3.09 18.99 24.89
C GLU A 183 -3.53 18.07 23.74
N VAL A 184 -4.25 18.59 22.75
CA VAL A 184 -4.62 17.80 21.56
C VAL A 184 -3.38 17.28 20.84
N GLY A 185 -2.35 18.12 20.68
CA GLY A 185 -1.08 17.68 20.07
C GLY A 185 -0.44 16.52 20.80
N TYR A 186 -0.38 16.59 22.14
CA TYR A 186 0.17 15.49 22.96
C TYR A 186 -0.72 14.24 22.92
N GLU A 187 -2.03 14.40 23.01
CA GLU A 187 -2.99 13.28 23.00
C GLU A 187 -2.88 12.44 21.71
N VAL A 188 -2.63 13.09 20.59
CA VAL A 188 -2.45 12.37 19.33
C VAL A 188 -1.00 11.95 19.04
N GLY A 189 -0.10 12.05 20.01
CA GLY A 189 1.26 11.52 19.95
C GLY A 189 2.32 12.44 19.36
N PHE A 190 2.08 13.77 19.27
CA PHE A 190 3.16 14.72 18.96
C PHE A 190 3.92 15.10 20.23
N THR A 191 5.23 15.16 20.13
CA THR A 191 6.12 15.57 21.25
C THR A 191 6.33 17.08 21.35
N SER A 192 5.96 17.83 20.29
CA SER A 192 6.16 19.28 20.22
C SER A 192 4.92 19.98 19.64
N PRO A 193 4.31 20.91 20.42
CA PRO A 193 3.19 21.71 19.93
C PRO A 193 3.52 22.55 18.69
N SER A 194 4.74 23.07 18.59
CA SER A 194 5.17 23.85 17.42
C SER A 194 5.27 22.97 16.17
N TYR A 195 5.80 21.75 16.30
CA TYR A 195 5.85 20.80 15.20
C TYR A 195 4.46 20.31 14.79
N PHE A 196 3.58 20.05 15.78
CA PHE A 196 2.18 19.75 15.54
C PHE A 196 1.48 20.84 14.73
N ALA A 197 1.57 22.10 15.16
CA ALA A 197 0.93 23.23 14.46
C ALA A 197 1.43 23.38 13.02
N LYS A 198 2.74 23.20 12.79
CA LYS A 198 3.33 23.20 11.45
C LYS A 198 2.75 22.09 10.57
N CYS A 199 2.76 20.83 11.06
CA CYS A 199 2.22 19.68 10.32
C CYS A 199 0.72 19.83 10.03
N TYR A 200 -0.03 20.39 10.99
CA TYR A 200 -1.46 20.65 10.83
C TYR A 200 -1.72 21.65 9.70
N LYS A 201 -0.97 22.75 9.69
CA LYS A 201 -1.06 23.77 8.62
C LYS A 201 -0.67 23.23 7.25
N GLU A 202 0.38 22.42 7.18
CA GLU A 202 0.80 21.76 5.93
C GLU A 202 -0.28 20.80 5.40
N GLN A 203 -1.00 20.10 6.29
CA GLN A 203 -2.02 19.12 5.92
C GLN A 203 -3.36 19.72 5.53
N PHE A 204 -3.80 20.78 6.25
CA PHE A 204 -5.16 21.34 6.13
C PHE A 204 -5.18 22.74 5.52
N GLY A 205 -4.03 23.38 5.28
CA GLY A 205 -3.92 24.73 4.74
C GLY A 205 -4.14 25.85 5.77
N GLU A 206 -4.59 25.53 6.98
CA GLU A 206 -4.84 26.46 8.09
C GLU A 206 -4.19 25.94 9.38
N SER A 207 -3.83 26.85 10.29
CA SER A 207 -3.29 26.47 11.60
C SER A 207 -4.42 25.99 12.54
N PRO A 208 -4.10 25.21 13.62
CA PRO A 208 -5.10 24.83 14.61
C PRO A 208 -5.85 26.02 15.22
N THR A 209 -5.17 27.15 15.43
CA THR A 209 -5.75 28.39 15.96
C THR A 209 -6.74 29.03 14.97
N GLU A 210 -6.42 29.02 13.68
CA GLU A 210 -7.29 29.52 12.62
C GLU A 210 -8.53 28.61 12.48
N PHE A 211 -8.35 27.31 12.59
CA PHE A 211 -9.43 26.33 12.58
C PHE A 211 -10.44 26.58 13.73
N LEU A 212 -9.99 26.75 14.98
CA LEU A 212 -10.85 27.01 16.13
C LEU A 212 -11.61 28.33 15.97
N LYS A 213 -10.93 29.42 15.56
CA LYS A 213 -11.58 30.70 15.31
C LYS A 213 -12.68 30.61 14.24
N ARG A 214 -12.47 29.85 13.17
CA ARG A 214 -13.46 29.64 12.10
C ARG A 214 -14.64 28.81 12.58
N SER A 215 -14.39 27.82 13.46
CA SER A 215 -15.43 26.94 14.01
C SER A 215 -16.25 27.56 15.12
N GLY A 216 -15.95 28.81 15.55
CA GLY A 216 -16.68 29.52 16.62
C GLY A 216 -16.43 28.96 18.03
N LEU A 217 -15.33 28.22 18.19
CA LEU A 217 -14.88 27.63 19.45
C LEU A 217 -13.74 28.42 20.05
#